data_f94c5eab4d46f99bcdf9d1041297260c
#
_entry.id   f94c5eab4d46f99bcdf9d1041297260c
#
_cell.length_a   1.000
_cell.length_b   1.000
_cell.length_c   1.000
_cell.angle_alpha   90.00
_cell.angle_beta   90.00
_cell.angle_gamma   90.00
#
_symmetry.space_group_name_H-M   'P 1'
#
loop_
_entity.id
_entity.type
_entity.pdbx_description
1 polymer ?
#
loop_
_entity_poly.entity_id
_entity_poly.type
_entity_poly.pdbx_seq_one_letter_code
_entity_poly.pdbx_strand_id
1 'polypeptide(L)'
;MDFLKFLGTAGARFAVSRQIRKSGGMWLSLDDINLLIDPGPGSLVRCLSSRPKLNPVELDGILLSHRHIDHSNDVNIMIEAMTNGGHKKKGSLFAPSDALDDDPVVLHHFRNHLESITVLKEGKKYSLGSLSFETPVQHIHGVETYGIRFLGSDITLSYIADTKYFEEISSVYNADVLVLNVVLVEPKDEVNHLSIVDAEKIISSIKPKLCILTHFGMTMIRSKPWKIAEKLSEKTGANVIAASDGKQFSLEENNIF
;
A
#
# COMPACT_ATOMS: atom_id res chain seq x y z
N MET A 1 -13.86 -13.29 -4.98
CA MET A 1 -12.44 -13.71 -5.13
C MET A 1 -11.56 -12.61 -4.57
N ASP A 2 -10.86 -12.92 -3.50
CA ASP A 2 -10.04 -11.95 -2.78
C ASP A 2 -8.63 -11.93 -3.33
N PHE A 3 -8.11 -10.74 -3.60
CA PHE A 3 -6.78 -10.57 -4.17
C PHE A 3 -6.16 -9.22 -3.84
N LEU A 4 -4.83 -9.17 -3.90
CA LEU A 4 -4.03 -7.95 -3.89
C LEU A 4 -3.25 -7.85 -5.21
N LYS A 5 -3.40 -6.73 -5.93
CA LYS A 5 -2.70 -6.49 -7.19
C LYS A 5 -1.82 -5.25 -7.11
N PHE A 6 -0.55 -5.42 -7.42
CA PHE A 6 0.42 -4.33 -7.48
C PHE A 6 0.37 -3.65 -8.85
N LEU A 7 -0.13 -2.43 -8.91
CA LEU A 7 -0.13 -1.62 -10.13
C LEU A 7 1.28 -1.11 -10.45
N GLY A 8 2.10 -0.94 -9.42
CA GLY A 8 3.50 -0.62 -9.52
C GLY A 8 4.25 -0.99 -8.24
N THR A 9 5.58 -1.09 -8.35
CA THR A 9 6.46 -1.53 -7.25
C THR A 9 7.66 -0.61 -7.04
N ALA A 10 7.72 0.54 -7.75
CA ALA A 10 8.72 1.56 -7.53
C ALA A 10 8.43 2.35 -6.25
N GLY A 11 9.49 2.66 -5.52
CA GLY A 11 9.47 3.57 -4.40
C GLY A 11 10.61 4.57 -4.45
N ALA A 12 10.50 5.65 -3.67
CA ALA A 12 11.45 6.74 -3.60
C ALA A 12 11.67 7.52 -4.92
N ARG A 13 12.20 8.73 -4.79
CA ARG A 13 12.21 9.77 -5.82
C ARG A 13 12.78 9.34 -7.17
N PHE A 14 13.94 8.68 -7.18
CA PHE A 14 14.65 8.38 -8.44
C PHE A 14 14.04 7.21 -9.22
N ALA A 15 13.57 6.16 -8.55
CA ALA A 15 12.93 5.04 -9.20
C ALA A 15 11.59 5.47 -9.82
N VAL A 16 10.83 6.27 -9.09
CA VAL A 16 9.52 6.80 -9.49
C VAL A 16 9.67 7.83 -10.62
N SER A 17 10.49 8.88 -10.45
CA SER A 17 10.63 9.93 -11.46
C SER A 17 11.17 9.45 -12.80
N ARG A 18 11.94 8.36 -12.81
CA ARG A 18 12.48 7.72 -14.02
C ARG A 18 11.65 6.55 -14.52
N GLN A 19 10.58 6.19 -13.81
CA GLN A 19 9.72 5.03 -14.12
C GLN A 19 10.52 3.75 -14.40
N ILE A 20 11.60 3.53 -13.64
CA ILE A 20 12.43 2.31 -13.73
C ILE A 20 11.57 1.08 -13.41
N ARG A 21 10.64 1.23 -12.47
CA ARG A 21 9.47 0.41 -12.24
C ARG A 21 8.25 1.31 -12.18
N LYS A 22 7.06 0.75 -12.31
CA LYS A 22 5.81 1.51 -12.21
C LYS A 22 5.52 1.86 -10.74
N SER A 23 4.70 2.89 -10.51
CA SER A 23 4.43 3.46 -9.18
C SER A 23 2.93 3.69 -8.92
N GLY A 24 2.07 2.84 -9.43
CA GLY A 24 0.61 3.01 -9.38
C GLY A 24 -0.08 2.53 -8.10
N GLY A 25 0.63 2.17 -7.03
CA GLY A 25 0.01 1.66 -5.81
C GLY A 25 -0.54 0.24 -5.92
N MET A 26 -1.54 -0.07 -5.12
CA MET A 26 -2.12 -1.41 -5.01
C MET A 26 -3.65 -1.38 -5.10
N TRP A 27 -4.24 -2.36 -5.79
CA TRP A 27 -5.66 -2.64 -5.76
C TRP A 27 -5.90 -3.84 -4.84
N LEU A 28 -6.63 -3.63 -3.75
CA LEU A 28 -7.10 -4.66 -2.84
C LEU A 28 -8.56 -4.97 -3.16
N SER A 29 -8.87 -6.25 -3.38
CA SER A 29 -10.23 -6.80 -3.36
C SER A 29 -10.29 -7.75 -2.17
N LEU A 30 -11.10 -7.45 -1.18
CA LEU A 30 -11.24 -8.22 0.06
C LEU A 30 -12.64 -8.05 0.62
N ASP A 31 -13.30 -9.17 0.99
CA ASP A 31 -14.66 -9.17 1.52
C ASP A 31 -15.67 -8.41 0.63
N ASP A 32 -15.60 -8.61 -0.69
CA ASP A 32 -16.40 -7.94 -1.72
C ASP A 32 -16.19 -6.41 -1.81
N ILE A 33 -15.15 -5.88 -1.17
CA ILE A 33 -14.77 -4.46 -1.23
C ILE A 33 -13.54 -4.27 -2.13
N ASN A 34 -13.61 -3.30 -3.03
CA ASN A 34 -12.50 -2.87 -3.86
C ASN A 34 -11.92 -1.55 -3.36
N LEU A 35 -10.70 -1.59 -2.86
CA LEU A 35 -9.98 -0.45 -2.31
C LEU A 35 -8.70 -0.19 -3.11
N LEU A 36 -8.50 1.05 -3.54
CA LEU A 36 -7.23 1.48 -4.13
C LEU A 36 -6.35 2.11 -3.05
N ILE A 37 -5.18 1.54 -2.84
CA ILE A 37 -4.21 1.97 -1.83
C ILE A 37 -3.07 2.71 -2.52
N ASP A 38 -2.79 3.92 -2.05
CA ASP A 38 -1.66 4.76 -2.50
C ASP A 38 -1.60 4.95 -4.02
N PRO A 39 -2.60 5.61 -4.66
CA PRO A 39 -2.61 5.83 -6.11
C PRO A 39 -1.50 6.78 -6.57
N GLY A 40 -0.28 6.27 -6.68
CA GLY A 40 0.86 6.99 -7.21
C GLY A 40 0.78 7.18 -8.74
N PRO A 41 1.85 7.74 -9.36
CA PRO A 41 1.86 8.09 -10.78
C PRO A 41 1.55 6.91 -11.72
N GLY A 42 0.51 7.05 -12.52
CA GLY A 42 0.10 6.08 -13.52
C GLY A 42 -0.96 5.07 -13.07
N SER A 43 -1.56 5.22 -11.88
CA SER A 43 -2.59 4.31 -11.35
C SER A 43 -3.74 4.09 -12.32
N LEU A 44 -4.31 5.17 -12.88
CA LEU A 44 -5.42 5.08 -13.83
C LEU A 44 -5.05 4.25 -15.06
N VAL A 45 -3.93 4.55 -15.68
CA VAL A 45 -3.45 3.84 -16.88
C VAL A 45 -3.19 2.37 -16.57
N ARG A 46 -2.65 2.07 -15.37
CA ARG A 46 -2.36 0.71 -14.93
C ARG A 46 -3.62 -0.10 -14.67
N CYS A 47 -4.64 0.48 -14.03
CA CYS A 47 -5.93 -0.17 -13.87
C CYS A 47 -6.52 -0.55 -15.22
N LEU A 48 -6.62 0.41 -16.14
CA LEU A 48 -7.26 0.22 -17.44
C LEU A 48 -6.49 -0.73 -18.37
N SER A 49 -5.17 -0.82 -18.24
CA SER A 49 -4.29 -1.71 -19.02
C SER A 49 -4.01 -3.05 -18.35
N SER A 50 -4.48 -3.29 -17.15
CA SER A 50 -4.23 -4.53 -16.43
C SER A 50 -4.96 -5.73 -17.04
N ARG A 51 -4.49 -6.92 -16.73
CA ARG A 51 -5.15 -8.18 -17.12
C ARG A 51 -5.27 -9.08 -15.90
N PRO A 52 -6.51 -9.47 -15.48
CA PRO A 52 -7.78 -8.89 -15.96
C PRO A 52 -7.83 -7.38 -15.76
N LYS A 53 -8.64 -6.69 -16.58
CA LYS A 53 -8.83 -5.24 -16.51
C LYS A 53 -9.48 -4.87 -15.18
N LEU A 54 -8.92 -3.89 -14.49
CA LEU A 54 -9.51 -3.27 -13.32
C LEU A 54 -10.29 -2.03 -13.76
N ASN A 55 -11.57 -1.99 -13.40
CA ASN A 55 -12.43 -0.86 -13.73
C ASN A 55 -12.55 0.09 -12.53
N PRO A 56 -11.99 1.32 -12.58
CA PRO A 56 -12.07 2.24 -11.45
C PRO A 56 -13.49 2.57 -10.97
N VAL A 57 -14.50 2.42 -11.83
CA VAL A 57 -15.91 2.58 -11.43
C VAL A 57 -16.35 1.53 -10.40
N GLU A 58 -15.66 0.40 -10.29
CA GLU A 58 -15.93 -0.65 -9.32
C GLU A 58 -15.28 -0.42 -7.95
N LEU A 59 -14.47 0.64 -7.80
CA LEU A 59 -13.90 1.00 -6.50
C LEU A 59 -14.98 1.43 -5.52
N ASP A 60 -14.83 1.00 -4.28
CA ASP A 60 -15.65 1.43 -3.13
C ASP A 60 -14.92 2.51 -2.32
N GLY A 61 -13.59 2.59 -2.45
CA GLY A 61 -12.81 3.61 -1.78
C GLY A 61 -11.38 3.76 -2.27
N ILE A 62 -10.75 4.82 -1.77
CA ILE A 62 -9.33 5.12 -1.95
C ILE A 62 -8.73 5.35 -0.56
N LEU A 63 -7.55 4.81 -0.33
CA LEU A 63 -6.79 4.98 0.91
C LEU A 63 -5.40 5.55 0.58
N LEU A 64 -5.04 6.64 1.24
CA LEU A 64 -3.69 7.19 1.25
C LEU A 64 -3.02 6.87 2.58
N SER A 65 -1.88 6.17 2.52
CA SER A 65 -1.03 6.00 3.70
C SER A 65 -0.38 7.32 4.11
N HIS A 66 0.00 8.16 3.14
CA HIS A 66 0.57 9.50 3.33
C HIS A 66 0.52 10.32 2.04
N ARG A 67 0.89 11.60 2.14
CA ARG A 67 0.74 12.59 1.07
C ARG A 67 1.85 12.62 0.01
N HIS A 68 2.95 11.90 0.14
CA HIS A 68 4.03 11.96 -0.85
C HIS A 68 3.53 11.61 -2.26
N ILE A 69 4.13 12.25 -3.26
CA ILE A 69 3.66 12.23 -4.64
C ILE A 69 3.66 10.81 -5.26
N ASP A 70 4.58 9.97 -4.86
CA ASP A 70 4.65 8.58 -5.31
C ASP A 70 3.53 7.69 -4.74
N HIS A 71 2.77 8.18 -3.74
CA HIS A 71 1.58 7.54 -3.16
C HIS A 71 0.28 8.26 -3.49
N SER A 72 0.30 9.52 -3.92
CA SER A 72 -0.91 10.33 -4.03
C SER A 72 -1.13 11.01 -5.39
N ASN A 73 -0.17 10.95 -6.32
CA ASN A 73 -0.23 11.73 -7.57
C ASN A 73 -1.53 11.55 -8.35
N ASP A 74 -2.02 10.32 -8.46
CA ASP A 74 -3.21 10.00 -9.24
C ASP A 74 -4.51 10.03 -8.41
N VAL A 75 -4.49 10.43 -7.13
CA VAL A 75 -5.68 10.38 -6.26
C VAL A 75 -6.87 11.11 -6.88
N ASN A 76 -6.66 12.29 -7.44
CA ASN A 76 -7.73 13.10 -7.99
C ASN A 76 -8.32 12.51 -9.27
N ILE A 77 -7.50 12.03 -10.18
CA ILE A 77 -7.99 11.37 -11.41
C ILE A 77 -8.64 10.01 -11.10
N MET A 78 -8.22 9.34 -10.01
CA MET A 78 -8.88 8.11 -9.57
C MET A 78 -10.23 8.38 -8.92
N ILE A 79 -10.39 9.49 -8.18
CA ILE A 79 -11.70 9.95 -7.70
C ILE A 79 -12.61 10.24 -8.90
N GLU A 80 -12.12 10.98 -9.89
CA GLU A 80 -12.86 11.29 -11.13
C GLU A 80 -13.34 10.01 -11.81
N ALA A 81 -12.45 9.03 -11.97
CA ALA A 81 -12.76 7.76 -12.63
C ALA A 81 -13.74 6.90 -11.82
N MET A 82 -13.57 6.81 -10.49
CA MET A 82 -14.45 6.08 -9.58
C MET A 82 -15.87 6.63 -9.59
N THR A 83 -16.02 7.95 -9.67
CA THR A 83 -17.30 8.66 -9.62
C THR A 83 -17.92 8.90 -11.01
N ASN A 84 -17.32 8.31 -12.05
CA ASN A 84 -17.75 8.49 -13.45
C ASN A 84 -17.85 9.97 -13.84
N GLY A 85 -16.78 10.72 -13.64
CA GLY A 85 -16.73 12.17 -13.95
C GLY A 85 -17.51 13.03 -12.96
N GLY A 86 -17.65 12.60 -11.71
CA GLY A 86 -18.43 13.32 -10.69
C GLY A 86 -19.96 13.28 -10.90
N HIS A 87 -20.44 12.50 -11.88
CA HIS A 87 -21.90 12.38 -12.12
C HIS A 87 -22.65 11.68 -10.98
N LYS A 88 -21.96 10.87 -10.20
CA LYS A 88 -22.50 10.22 -9.00
C LYS A 88 -21.55 10.41 -7.85
N LYS A 89 -22.05 10.88 -6.73
CA LYS A 89 -21.32 10.75 -5.47
C LYS A 89 -21.10 9.27 -5.21
N LYS A 90 -19.87 8.88 -5.05
CA LYS A 90 -19.51 7.47 -4.83
C LYS A 90 -18.18 7.36 -4.10
N GLY A 91 -18.10 6.32 -3.27
CA GLY A 91 -16.88 5.88 -2.63
C GLY A 91 -16.40 6.75 -1.49
N SER A 92 -15.53 6.17 -0.70
CA SER A 92 -14.95 6.78 0.49
C SER A 92 -13.47 7.06 0.30
N LEU A 93 -13.00 8.16 0.84
CA LEU A 93 -11.58 8.47 0.93
C LEU A 93 -11.13 8.36 2.39
N PHE A 94 -10.04 7.65 2.62
CA PHE A 94 -9.32 7.60 3.88
C PHE A 94 -7.93 8.19 3.66
N ALA A 95 -7.57 9.22 4.42
CA ALA A 95 -6.31 9.92 4.23
C ALA A 95 -5.80 10.55 5.53
N PRO A 96 -4.50 10.75 5.72
CA PRO A 96 -3.98 11.56 6.81
C PRO A 96 -4.41 13.03 6.68
N SER A 97 -4.37 13.78 7.78
CA SER A 97 -4.88 15.14 7.82
C SER A 97 -4.11 16.08 6.88
N ASP A 98 -2.79 15.93 6.81
CA ASP A 98 -1.91 16.76 5.98
C ASP A 98 -2.09 16.55 4.47
N ALA A 99 -2.76 15.47 4.05
CA ALA A 99 -3.18 15.26 2.66
C ALA A 99 -4.40 16.10 2.26
N LEU A 100 -5.10 16.65 3.25
CA LEU A 100 -6.37 17.37 3.10
C LEU A 100 -6.29 18.86 3.49
N ASP A 101 -5.24 19.26 4.21
CA ASP A 101 -5.12 20.61 4.80
C ASP A 101 -4.58 21.66 3.80
N ASP A 102 -3.80 22.65 4.26
CA ASP A 102 -3.46 23.90 3.55
C ASP A 102 -2.80 23.72 2.18
N ASP A 103 -2.02 22.65 1.99
CA ASP A 103 -1.42 22.27 0.71
C ASP A 103 -1.89 20.85 0.31
N PRO A 104 -3.19 20.70 -0.03
CA PRO A 104 -3.80 19.40 -0.16
C PRO A 104 -3.38 18.68 -1.44
N VAL A 105 -3.07 17.37 -1.31
CA VAL A 105 -2.91 16.51 -2.48
C VAL A 105 -4.28 16.06 -3.03
N VAL A 106 -5.32 16.03 -2.16
CA VAL A 106 -6.70 15.81 -2.57
C VAL A 106 -7.38 17.16 -2.78
N LEU A 107 -7.50 17.57 -4.02
CA LEU A 107 -8.01 18.89 -4.40
C LEU A 107 -9.48 19.07 -3.94
N HIS A 108 -9.82 20.25 -3.46
CA HIS A 108 -11.15 20.59 -2.94
C HIS A 108 -12.28 20.26 -3.92
N HIS A 109 -12.06 20.49 -5.23
CA HIS A 109 -13.05 20.21 -6.26
C HIS A 109 -13.51 18.74 -6.25
N PHE A 110 -12.57 17.78 -6.13
CA PHE A 110 -12.89 16.35 -6.18
C PHE A 110 -13.51 15.82 -4.89
N ARG A 111 -13.31 16.50 -3.76
CA ARG A 111 -13.89 16.06 -2.47
C ARG A 111 -15.42 15.99 -2.50
N ASN A 112 -16.06 16.86 -3.28
CA ASN A 112 -17.52 16.90 -3.40
C ASN A 112 -18.10 15.70 -4.19
N HIS A 113 -17.27 14.97 -4.93
CA HIS A 113 -17.66 13.78 -5.67
C HIS A 113 -17.73 12.53 -4.77
N LEU A 114 -17.13 12.56 -3.58
CA LEU A 114 -17.07 11.45 -2.65
C LEU A 114 -18.29 11.42 -1.73
N GLU A 115 -18.72 10.22 -1.33
CA GLU A 115 -19.75 10.01 -0.32
C GLU A 115 -19.24 10.39 1.07
N SER A 116 -17.97 10.01 1.35
CA SER A 116 -17.34 10.33 2.63
C SER A 116 -15.84 10.57 2.51
N ILE A 117 -15.31 11.37 3.44
CA ILE A 117 -13.88 11.57 3.65
C ILE A 117 -13.60 11.36 5.13
N THR A 118 -12.72 10.46 5.43
CA THR A 118 -12.33 10.09 6.80
C THR A 118 -10.85 10.37 7.02
N VAL A 119 -10.54 11.18 8.02
CA VAL A 119 -9.16 11.45 8.43
C VAL A 119 -8.64 10.28 9.24
N LEU A 120 -7.51 9.71 8.80
CA LEU A 120 -6.80 8.66 9.52
C LEU A 120 -6.18 9.23 10.81
N LYS A 121 -6.15 8.40 11.86
CA LYS A 121 -5.56 8.73 13.17
C LYS A 121 -5.00 7.48 13.81
N GLU A 122 -3.92 7.63 14.55
CA GLU A 122 -3.32 6.57 15.35
C GLU A 122 -4.34 5.87 16.27
N GLY A 123 -4.23 4.54 16.36
CA GLY A 123 -5.05 3.70 17.25
C GLY A 123 -6.53 3.63 16.87
N LYS A 124 -6.91 4.01 15.64
CA LYS A 124 -8.32 4.02 15.22
C LYS A 124 -8.65 2.84 14.32
N LYS A 125 -9.91 2.41 14.43
CA LYS A 125 -10.54 1.42 13.56
C LYS A 125 -11.52 2.11 12.61
N TYR A 126 -11.60 1.58 11.42
CA TYR A 126 -12.43 2.07 10.31
C TYR A 126 -13.17 0.90 9.66
N SER A 127 -14.23 1.23 8.93
CA SER A 127 -14.95 0.26 8.09
C SER A 127 -15.30 0.88 6.73
N LEU A 128 -15.30 0.04 5.71
CA LEU A 128 -15.80 0.34 4.38
C LEU A 128 -16.64 -0.87 3.95
N GLY A 129 -17.98 -0.74 3.98
CA GLY A 129 -18.87 -1.88 3.80
C GLY A 129 -18.57 -2.99 4.79
N SER A 130 -18.30 -4.19 4.30
CA SER A 130 -17.93 -5.39 5.07
C SER A 130 -16.48 -5.37 5.58
N LEU A 131 -15.59 -4.64 4.90
CA LEU A 131 -14.17 -4.60 5.24
C LEU A 131 -13.90 -3.70 6.45
N SER A 132 -13.21 -4.24 7.46
CA SER A 132 -12.71 -3.48 8.60
C SER A 132 -11.20 -3.36 8.53
N PHE A 133 -10.67 -2.23 8.98
CA PHE A 133 -9.22 -2.01 9.07
C PHE A 133 -8.86 -1.03 10.19
N GLU A 134 -7.59 -0.98 10.54
CA GLU A 134 -7.09 -0.08 11.58
C GLU A 134 -5.74 0.54 11.20
N THR A 135 -5.44 1.68 11.82
CA THR A 135 -4.14 2.35 11.79
C THR A 135 -3.55 2.29 13.19
N PRO A 136 -2.82 1.20 13.54
CA PRO A 136 -2.41 0.94 14.92
C PRO A 136 -1.53 2.03 15.50
N VAL A 137 -0.58 2.54 14.70
CA VAL A 137 0.43 3.51 15.12
C VAL A 137 0.78 4.45 13.97
N GLN A 138 1.15 5.69 14.28
CA GLN A 138 1.71 6.62 13.31
C GLN A 138 3.16 6.22 13.00
N HIS A 139 3.51 6.18 11.73
CA HIS A 139 4.84 5.81 11.25
C HIS A 139 5.88 6.93 11.45
N ILE A 140 7.13 6.53 11.60
CA ILE A 140 8.27 7.46 11.67
C ILE A 140 8.68 7.80 10.24
N HIS A 141 8.09 8.89 9.72
CA HIS A 141 8.35 9.38 8.35
C HIS A 141 8.37 10.92 8.33
N GLY A 142 8.68 11.53 7.17
CA GLY A 142 8.80 12.99 7.04
C GLY A 142 7.46 13.74 7.00
N VAL A 143 6.35 13.02 6.86
CA VAL A 143 4.97 13.53 6.81
C VAL A 143 4.07 12.60 7.62
N GLU A 144 2.83 13.01 7.88
CA GLU A 144 1.86 12.16 8.59
C GLU A 144 1.63 10.87 7.78
N THR A 145 2.02 9.73 8.35
CA THR A 145 2.04 8.43 7.66
C THR A 145 1.47 7.34 8.54
N TYR A 146 0.67 6.46 7.96
CA TYR A 146 0.10 5.30 8.63
C TYR A 146 0.35 4.02 7.84
N GLY A 147 0.68 2.94 8.54
CA GLY A 147 0.47 1.60 8.05
C GLY A 147 -0.96 1.17 8.33
N ILE A 148 -1.44 0.18 7.60
CA ILE A 148 -2.82 -0.27 7.68
C ILE A 148 -2.86 -1.77 7.97
N ARG A 149 -3.69 -2.17 8.92
CA ARG A 149 -3.99 -3.57 9.20
C ARG A 149 -5.43 -3.85 8.83
N PHE A 150 -5.64 -4.63 7.77
CA PHE A 150 -6.95 -5.08 7.28
C PHE A 150 -7.37 -6.35 8.03
N LEU A 151 -8.62 -6.36 8.46
CA LEU A 151 -9.24 -7.43 9.25
C LEU A 151 -10.33 -8.06 8.38
N GLY A 152 -9.92 -8.82 7.38
CA GLY A 152 -10.84 -9.57 6.52
C GLY A 152 -11.47 -10.74 7.26
N SER A 153 -12.55 -11.29 6.71
CA SER A 153 -13.31 -12.38 7.30
C SER A 153 -12.47 -13.66 7.50
N ASP A 154 -11.67 -14.00 6.51
CA ASP A 154 -10.88 -15.24 6.48
C ASP A 154 -9.37 -14.99 6.62
N ILE A 155 -8.91 -13.75 6.40
CA ILE A 155 -7.50 -13.42 6.36
C ILE A 155 -7.22 -12.03 6.91
N THR A 156 -6.09 -11.89 7.61
CA THR A 156 -5.55 -10.59 8.01
C THR A 156 -4.42 -10.18 7.07
N LEU A 157 -4.42 -8.90 6.66
CA LEU A 157 -3.36 -8.32 5.83
C LEU A 157 -2.84 -7.04 6.49
N SER A 158 -1.52 -6.95 6.70
CA SER A 158 -0.87 -5.73 7.15
C SER A 158 -0.06 -5.11 6.01
N TYR A 159 -0.28 -3.83 5.77
CA TYR A 159 0.53 -2.99 4.89
C TYR A 159 1.37 -2.05 5.75
N ILE A 160 2.66 -2.31 5.82
CA ILE A 160 3.63 -1.42 6.43
C ILE A 160 4.14 -0.46 5.34
N ALA A 161 3.56 0.73 5.33
CA ALA A 161 3.92 1.82 4.42
C ALA A 161 5.29 2.40 4.78
N ASP A 162 5.64 3.54 4.21
CA ASP A 162 6.93 4.19 4.44
C ASP A 162 7.15 4.52 5.91
N THR A 163 8.25 4.05 6.47
CA THR A 163 8.64 4.28 7.86
C THR A 163 10.11 3.94 8.09
N LYS A 164 10.72 4.55 9.09
CA LYS A 164 11.91 4.02 9.74
C LYS A 164 11.50 2.84 10.65
N TYR A 165 12.40 1.91 10.91
CA TYR A 165 12.16 0.83 11.86
C TYR A 165 11.93 1.38 13.28
N PHE A 166 10.94 0.81 13.98
CA PHE A 166 10.69 1.01 15.42
C PHE A 166 10.31 -0.33 16.05
N GLU A 167 10.54 -0.48 17.36
CA GLU A 167 10.47 -1.80 18.03
C GLU A 167 9.06 -2.41 18.03
N GLU A 168 8.03 -1.58 18.19
CA GLU A 168 6.64 -2.05 18.28
C GLU A 168 6.06 -2.51 16.95
N ILE A 169 6.73 -2.24 15.82
CA ILE A 169 6.21 -2.48 14.45
C ILE A 169 5.73 -3.92 14.27
N SER A 170 6.46 -4.90 14.79
CA SER A 170 6.09 -6.31 14.64
C SER A 170 4.88 -6.70 15.49
N SER A 171 4.69 -6.10 16.66
CA SER A 171 3.58 -6.41 17.56
C SER A 171 2.25 -5.84 17.04
N VAL A 172 2.29 -4.65 16.45
CA VAL A 172 1.08 -3.95 15.99
C VAL A 172 0.62 -4.36 14.58
N TYR A 173 1.54 -4.88 13.74
CA TYR A 173 1.22 -5.30 12.36
C TYR A 173 1.22 -6.82 12.17
N ASN A 174 1.00 -7.61 13.23
CA ASN A 174 0.87 -9.06 13.12
C ASN A 174 -0.30 -9.44 12.19
N ALA A 175 -0.03 -10.23 11.14
CA ALA A 175 -1.00 -10.63 10.12
C ALA A 175 -0.58 -11.89 9.35
N ASP A 176 -1.53 -12.53 8.69
CA ASP A 176 -1.29 -13.68 7.79
C ASP A 176 -0.50 -13.27 6.55
N VAL A 177 -0.88 -12.14 5.95
CA VAL A 177 -0.18 -11.53 4.81
C VAL A 177 0.44 -10.22 5.22
N LEU A 178 1.71 -10.06 4.95
CA LEU A 178 2.47 -8.86 5.26
C LEU A 178 3.00 -8.22 3.98
N VAL A 179 2.67 -6.95 3.75
CA VAL A 179 3.21 -6.14 2.66
C VAL A 179 4.16 -5.11 3.25
N LEU A 180 5.42 -5.12 2.80
CA LEU A 180 6.47 -4.24 3.31
C LEU A 180 7.00 -3.30 2.22
N ASN A 181 6.98 -2.00 2.49
CA ASN A 181 7.74 -1.02 1.72
C ASN A 181 9.22 -1.08 2.12
N VAL A 182 10.09 -1.58 1.22
CA VAL A 182 11.53 -1.75 1.49
C VAL A 182 12.34 -1.00 0.45
N VAL A 183 12.81 0.19 0.83
CA VAL A 183 13.55 1.10 -0.07
C VAL A 183 15.05 0.81 -0.09
N LEU A 184 15.60 0.41 1.06
CA LEU A 184 17.04 0.36 1.31
C LEU A 184 17.55 -1.09 1.39
N VAL A 185 18.79 -1.29 0.92
CA VAL A 185 19.53 -2.55 1.17
C VAL A 185 20.07 -2.56 2.60
N GLU A 186 20.74 -1.47 2.98
CA GLU A 186 21.31 -1.29 4.32
C GLU A 186 20.62 -0.11 5.04
N PRO A 187 20.50 -0.15 6.36
CA PRO A 187 19.93 0.95 7.13
C PRO A 187 20.72 2.25 6.91
N LYS A 188 20.00 3.38 6.92
CA LYS A 188 20.60 4.74 6.87
C LYS A 188 19.88 5.62 7.89
N ASP A 189 20.63 6.19 8.82
CA ASP A 189 20.06 6.98 9.92
C ASP A 189 19.28 8.20 9.44
N GLU A 190 19.69 8.79 8.31
CA GLU A 190 19.11 10.01 7.73
C GLU A 190 17.88 9.74 6.85
N VAL A 191 17.50 8.47 6.64
CA VAL A 191 16.46 8.08 5.71
C VAL A 191 15.37 7.29 6.43
N ASN A 192 14.17 7.85 6.49
CA ASN A 192 13.03 7.23 7.18
C ASN A 192 12.35 6.16 6.32
N HIS A 193 13.09 5.10 5.98
CA HIS A 193 12.60 3.95 5.24
C HIS A 193 13.21 2.66 5.76
N LEU A 194 12.46 1.57 5.64
CA LEU A 194 12.95 0.23 5.98
C LEU A 194 14.05 -0.22 5.02
N SER A 195 15.01 -0.95 5.60
CA SER A 195 16.04 -1.70 4.90
C SER A 195 15.73 -3.21 4.87
N ILE A 196 16.58 -3.97 4.16
CA ILE A 196 16.51 -5.44 4.18
C ILE A 196 16.73 -5.98 5.59
N VAL A 197 17.63 -5.37 6.35
CA VAL A 197 17.92 -5.77 7.74
C VAL A 197 16.69 -5.60 8.63
N ASP A 198 15.96 -4.51 8.45
CA ASP A 198 14.73 -4.25 9.18
C ASP A 198 13.62 -5.21 8.76
N ALA A 199 13.49 -5.46 7.46
CA ALA A 199 12.53 -6.44 6.93
C ALA A 199 12.80 -7.85 7.49
N GLU A 200 14.06 -8.29 7.59
CA GLU A 200 14.42 -9.57 8.20
C GLU A 200 13.96 -9.67 9.66
N LYS A 201 14.15 -8.61 10.46
CA LYS A 201 13.70 -8.56 11.86
C LYS A 201 12.17 -8.64 11.95
N ILE A 202 11.46 -7.86 11.16
CA ILE A 202 9.99 -7.80 11.14
C ILE A 202 9.42 -9.18 10.74
N ILE A 203 9.90 -9.76 9.65
CA ILE A 203 9.44 -11.06 9.15
C ILE A 203 9.71 -12.18 10.17
N SER A 204 10.91 -12.21 10.76
CA SER A 204 11.28 -13.19 11.78
C SER A 204 10.41 -13.11 13.03
N SER A 205 9.96 -11.92 13.41
CA SER A 205 9.09 -11.69 14.56
C SER A 205 7.63 -12.04 14.26
N ILE A 206 7.07 -11.57 13.16
CA ILE A 206 5.65 -11.78 12.76
C ILE A 206 5.41 -13.21 12.28
N LYS A 207 6.34 -13.78 11.51
CA LYS A 207 6.23 -15.10 10.85
C LYS A 207 4.95 -15.22 10.01
N PRO A 208 4.70 -14.29 9.07
CA PRO A 208 3.50 -14.32 8.24
C PRO A 208 3.48 -15.57 7.35
N LYS A 209 2.28 -16.00 6.92
CA LYS A 209 2.11 -17.04 5.90
C LYS A 209 2.72 -16.60 4.55
N LEU A 210 2.57 -15.30 4.22
CA LEU A 210 3.16 -14.68 3.05
C LEU A 210 3.66 -13.26 3.38
N CYS A 211 4.91 -12.98 3.01
CA CYS A 211 5.46 -11.61 3.04
C CYS A 211 5.73 -11.13 1.61
N ILE A 212 5.21 -9.96 1.24
CA ILE A 212 5.40 -9.35 -0.07
C ILE A 212 6.22 -8.07 0.09
N LEU A 213 7.42 -8.06 -0.46
CA LEU A 213 8.26 -6.87 -0.52
C LEU A 213 7.87 -6.01 -1.71
N THR A 214 7.78 -4.71 -1.53
CA THR A 214 7.45 -3.73 -2.58
C THR A 214 8.14 -2.39 -2.34
N HIS A 215 7.79 -1.36 -3.11
CA HIS A 215 8.28 0.01 -2.96
C HIS A 215 9.81 0.13 -3.09
N PHE A 216 10.35 -0.46 -4.15
CA PHE A 216 11.79 -0.62 -4.31
C PHE A 216 12.49 0.67 -4.75
N GLY A 217 13.41 1.15 -3.93
CA GLY A 217 14.37 2.19 -4.31
C GLY A 217 15.44 1.68 -5.27
N MET A 218 16.27 2.58 -5.80
CA MET A 218 17.31 2.26 -6.80
C MET A 218 18.31 1.21 -6.32
N THR A 219 18.68 1.21 -5.04
CA THR A 219 19.61 0.22 -4.48
C THR A 219 18.98 -1.17 -4.46
N MET A 220 17.72 -1.27 -4.04
CA MET A 220 16.94 -2.51 -4.06
C MET A 220 16.79 -3.06 -5.48
N ILE A 221 16.43 -2.20 -6.45
CA ILE A 221 16.26 -2.63 -7.86
C ILE A 221 17.55 -3.21 -8.42
N ARG A 222 18.69 -2.54 -8.18
CA ARG A 222 20.02 -3.02 -8.61
C ARG A 222 20.44 -4.31 -7.93
N SER A 223 20.03 -4.53 -6.70
CA SER A 223 20.34 -5.74 -5.91
C SER A 223 19.43 -6.92 -6.23
N LYS A 224 18.56 -6.82 -7.24
CA LYS A 224 17.65 -7.89 -7.69
C LYS A 224 16.70 -8.32 -6.56
N PRO A 225 15.58 -7.60 -6.34
CA PRO A 225 14.68 -7.81 -5.21
C PRO A 225 14.21 -9.27 -5.03
N TRP A 226 14.05 -10.02 -6.13
CA TRP A 226 13.67 -11.44 -6.07
C TRP A 226 14.73 -12.32 -5.40
N LYS A 227 16.04 -12.04 -5.61
CA LYS A 227 17.12 -12.76 -4.93
C LYS A 227 17.21 -12.40 -3.44
N ILE A 228 16.81 -11.16 -3.10
CA ILE A 228 16.73 -10.72 -1.72
C ILE A 228 15.58 -11.46 -1.03
N ALA A 229 14.41 -11.56 -1.68
CA ALA A 229 13.27 -12.28 -1.15
C ALA A 229 13.59 -13.78 -0.93
N GLU A 230 14.26 -14.45 -1.87
CA GLU A 230 14.75 -15.84 -1.71
C GLU A 230 15.61 -15.98 -0.45
N LYS A 231 16.61 -15.11 -0.29
CA LYS A 231 17.49 -15.14 0.90
C LYS A 231 16.75 -14.87 2.20
N LEU A 232 15.78 -13.95 2.19
CA LEU A 232 14.94 -13.69 3.37
C LEU A 232 14.07 -14.90 3.70
N SER A 233 13.52 -15.60 2.70
CA SER A 233 12.77 -16.84 2.91
C SER A 233 13.65 -17.91 3.58
N GLU A 234 14.88 -18.12 3.06
CA GLU A 234 15.84 -19.07 3.64
C GLU A 234 16.19 -18.74 5.09
N LYS A 235 16.41 -17.46 5.40
CA LYS A 235 16.82 -17.01 6.74
C LYS A 235 15.68 -17.03 7.77
N THR A 236 14.48 -16.62 7.35
CA THR A 236 13.35 -16.42 8.28
C THR A 236 12.43 -17.62 8.36
N GLY A 237 12.47 -18.51 7.37
CA GLY A 237 11.54 -19.63 7.23
C GLY A 237 10.13 -19.24 6.77
N ALA A 238 9.89 -17.95 6.49
CA ALA A 238 8.63 -17.45 5.96
C ALA A 238 8.63 -17.48 4.43
N ASN A 239 7.45 -17.55 3.81
CA ASN A 239 7.32 -17.37 2.36
C ASN A 239 7.46 -15.88 2.03
N VAL A 240 8.60 -15.46 1.46
CA VAL A 240 8.89 -14.07 1.10
C VAL A 240 8.99 -13.92 -0.40
N ILE A 241 8.22 -13.00 -0.97
CA ILE A 241 8.18 -12.73 -2.41
C ILE A 241 8.44 -11.23 -2.66
N ALA A 242 9.24 -10.93 -3.67
CA ALA A 242 9.35 -9.57 -4.20
C ALA A 242 8.23 -9.32 -5.22
N ALA A 243 7.41 -8.31 -5.01
CA ALA A 243 6.37 -7.92 -5.95
C ALA A 243 6.97 -7.48 -7.30
N SER A 244 6.19 -7.64 -8.35
CA SER A 244 6.48 -7.09 -9.68
C SER A 244 5.28 -6.31 -10.20
N ASP A 245 5.54 -5.36 -11.10
CA ASP A 245 4.51 -4.51 -11.69
C ASP A 245 3.43 -5.35 -12.39
N GLY A 246 2.18 -5.19 -11.99
CA GLY A 246 1.02 -5.92 -12.49
C GLY A 246 0.79 -7.30 -11.86
N LYS A 247 1.66 -7.74 -10.93
CA LYS A 247 1.48 -9.03 -10.25
C LYS A 247 0.25 -8.99 -9.32
N GLN A 248 -0.53 -10.03 -9.39
CA GLN A 248 -1.68 -10.30 -8.52
C GLN A 248 -1.38 -11.49 -7.62
N PHE A 249 -1.77 -11.39 -6.36
CA PHE A 249 -1.70 -12.44 -5.36
C PHE A 249 -3.12 -12.77 -4.91
N SER A 250 -3.48 -14.05 -4.87
CA SER A 250 -4.72 -14.50 -4.24
C SER A 250 -4.61 -14.32 -2.73
N LEU A 251 -5.70 -13.90 -2.10
CA LEU A 251 -5.85 -13.81 -0.65
C LEU A 251 -6.78 -14.90 -0.10
N GLU A 252 -7.17 -15.86 -0.93
CA GLU A 252 -7.94 -17.02 -0.48
C GLU A 252 -7.06 -17.96 0.33
N GLU A 253 -7.52 -18.39 1.50
CA GLU A 253 -6.75 -19.15 2.49
C GLU A 253 -6.03 -20.39 1.90
N ASN A 254 -6.66 -21.06 0.95
CA ASN A 254 -6.13 -22.27 0.29
C ASN A 254 -5.17 -21.96 -0.89
N ASN A 255 -4.96 -20.70 -1.25
CA ASN A 255 -4.18 -20.27 -2.44
C ASN A 255 -3.12 -19.21 -2.12
N ILE A 256 -2.74 -19.07 -0.86
CA ILE A 256 -1.68 -18.14 -0.41
C ILE A 256 -0.29 -18.79 -0.68
N PHE A 257 0.01 -19.05 -1.96
CA PHE A 257 1.31 -19.63 -2.36
C PHE A 257 1.92 -18.89 -3.54
#